data_aadc5942f83c682b64f888e715804f88
#
_entry.id   aadc5942f83c682b64f888e715804f88
#
_cell.length_a   1.000
_cell.length_b   1.000
_cell.length_c   1.000
_cell.angle_alpha   90.00
_cell.angle_beta   90.00
_cell.angle_gamma   90.00
#
_symmetry.space_group_name_H-M   'P 1'
#
loop_
_entity.id
_entity.type
_entity.pdbx_description
1 polymer ?
#
loop_
_entity_poly.entity_id
_entity_poly.type
_entity_poly.pdbx_seq_one_letter_code
_entity_poly.pdbx_strand_id
1 'polypeptide(L)'
;MKSIRGEKNAASGSAGTPIDLNDRNFSAELMKQNIMVVDFWAPWCGPCQMVHPIIEELAREYAGKVTFGRLNVDDNQATSAAFRVRSIPTILIFKNGKVADGVIGAVPKKMLESKIKSVMSAQ
;
A
#
# COMPACT_ATOMS: atom_id res chain seq x y z
N MET A 1 1.44 -28.36 -4.77
CA MET A 1 1.46 -27.65 -4.47
C MET A 1 1.30 -26.98 -4.15
N LYS A 2 1.25 -27.23 -4.25
CA LYS A 2 1.25 -26.44 -3.89
C LYS A 2 1.21 -25.67 -3.45
N SER A 3 1.44 -25.90 -3.39
CA SER A 3 1.50 -25.03 -2.94
C SER A 3 1.60 -24.41 -2.50
N ILE A 4 1.77 -24.77 -2.53
CA ILE A 4 2.07 -23.96 -2.05
C ILE A 4 2.03 -23.25 -2.14
N ARG A 5 1.87 -23.57 -2.57
CA ARG A 5 1.93 -22.58 -2.61
C ARG A 5 1.46 -21.76 -2.14
N GLY A 6 1.11 -22.20 -2.05
CA GLY A 6 0.65 -21.46 -1.67
C GLY A 6 0.76 -20.91 -0.78
N GLU A 7 1.02 -21.08 -0.16
CA GLU A 7 1.25 -20.33 0.62
C GLU A 7 2.14 -19.50 0.51
N LYS A 8 2.86 -19.50 0.02
CA LYS A 8 3.55 -18.58 -0.10
C LYS A 8 3.17 -17.48 -0.30
N ASN A 9 2.61 -17.54 -0.35
CA ASN A 9 2.06 -16.37 -0.40
C ASN A 9 1.62 -15.72 0.83
N ALA A 10 2.16 -16.00 1.98
CA ALA A 10 1.71 -15.44 3.23
C ALA A 10 1.88 -13.95 3.25
N ALA A 11 3.06 -13.43 2.86
CA ALA A 11 3.29 -12.00 2.86
C ALA A 11 2.44 -11.30 1.83
N SER A 12 2.30 -11.94 0.68
CA SER A 12 1.45 -11.40 -0.36
C SER A 12 -0.01 -11.50 -0.01
N GLY A 13 -0.35 -12.32 0.96
CA GLY A 13 -1.68 -12.47 1.45
C GLY A 13 -2.67 -12.92 0.40
N SER A 14 -3.92 -12.72 0.70
CA SER A 14 -5.01 -13.00 -0.22
C SER A 14 -5.32 -11.75 -1.01
N ALA A 15 -5.74 -11.93 -2.24
CA ALA A 15 -6.24 -10.80 -3.02
C ALA A 15 -7.39 -10.16 -2.26
N GLY A 16 -7.41 -8.85 -2.23
CA GLY A 16 -8.44 -8.12 -1.55
C GLY A 16 -8.13 -7.80 -0.09
N THR A 17 -6.95 -8.18 0.39
CA THR A 17 -6.51 -7.88 1.76
C THR A 17 -5.20 -7.10 1.71
N PRO A 18 -5.07 -5.98 2.43
CA PRO A 18 -3.80 -5.26 2.46
C PRO A 18 -2.69 -6.11 3.05
N ILE A 19 -1.49 -5.98 2.50
CA ILE A 19 -0.30 -6.69 2.95
C ILE A 19 0.35 -5.91 4.08
N ASP A 20 0.77 -6.59 5.14
CA ASP A 20 1.60 -5.96 6.17
C ASP A 20 3.03 -5.87 5.65
N LEU A 21 3.46 -4.65 5.35
CA LEU A 21 4.80 -4.40 4.82
C LEU A 21 5.75 -4.00 5.94
N ASN A 22 7.01 -4.36 5.75
CA ASN A 22 8.08 -3.99 6.68
C ASN A 22 9.36 -3.76 5.89
N ASP A 23 10.40 -3.30 6.59
CA ASP A 23 11.67 -2.99 5.94
C ASP A 23 12.28 -4.20 5.22
N ARG A 24 11.98 -5.41 5.70
CA ARG A 24 12.56 -6.62 5.11
C ARG A 24 11.81 -7.10 3.88
N ASN A 25 10.48 -6.96 3.86
CA ASN A 25 9.71 -7.51 2.74
C ASN A 25 9.31 -6.47 1.68
N PHE A 26 9.55 -5.18 1.96
CA PHE A 26 9.01 -4.12 1.09
C PHE A 26 9.48 -4.26 -0.36
N SER A 27 10.78 -4.36 -0.56
CA SER A 27 11.31 -4.43 -1.93
C SER A 27 10.79 -5.64 -2.69
N ALA A 28 10.77 -6.81 -2.03
CA ALA A 28 10.32 -8.03 -2.68
C ALA A 28 8.84 -7.94 -3.04
N GLU A 29 8.02 -7.41 -2.13
CA GLU A 29 6.58 -7.28 -2.41
C GLU A 29 6.34 -6.27 -3.52
N LEU A 30 7.07 -5.15 -3.49
CA LEU A 30 6.93 -4.11 -4.51
C LEU A 30 7.26 -4.66 -5.90
N MET A 31 8.31 -5.46 -6.01
CA MET A 31 8.76 -6.00 -7.30
C MET A 31 7.78 -7.00 -7.90
N LYS A 32 6.92 -7.59 -7.09
CA LYS A 32 5.91 -8.54 -7.59
C LYS A 32 4.70 -7.86 -8.21
N GLN A 33 4.51 -6.56 -7.95
CA GLN A 33 3.25 -5.90 -8.26
C GLN A 33 3.40 -4.94 -9.43
N ASN A 34 2.37 -4.88 -10.27
CA ASN A 34 2.30 -3.85 -11.29
C ASN A 34 1.95 -2.51 -10.65
N ILE A 35 0.87 -2.48 -9.87
CA ILE A 35 0.46 -1.28 -9.14
C ILE A 35 0.28 -1.64 -7.67
N MET A 36 0.95 -0.88 -6.80
CA MET A 36 0.84 -1.08 -5.37
C MET A 36 0.60 0.26 -4.68
N VAL A 37 -0.38 0.28 -3.80
CA VAL A 37 -0.71 1.44 -2.98
C VAL A 37 -0.26 1.15 -1.56
N VAL A 38 0.57 2.02 -1.00
CA VAL A 38 1.14 1.82 0.33
C VAL A 38 0.68 2.91 1.28
N ASP A 39 0.07 2.51 2.38
CA ASP A 39 -0.38 3.39 3.46
C ASP A 39 0.69 3.40 4.54
N PHE A 40 1.39 4.53 4.67
CA PHE A 40 2.38 4.75 5.74
C PHE A 40 1.65 5.33 6.94
N TRP A 41 1.68 4.60 8.05
CA TRP A 41 0.85 4.92 9.22
C TRP A 41 1.57 4.65 10.53
N ALA A 42 0.97 5.02 11.64
CA ALA A 42 1.46 4.66 12.97
C ALA A 42 0.26 4.44 13.90
N PRO A 43 0.42 3.61 14.93
CA PRO A 43 -0.69 3.29 15.84
C PRO A 43 -1.26 4.49 16.60
N TRP A 44 -0.42 5.49 16.86
CA TRP A 44 -0.83 6.68 17.63
C TRP A 44 -1.46 7.76 16.76
N CYS A 45 -1.53 7.55 15.47
CA CYS A 45 -1.96 8.56 14.51
C CYS A 45 -3.47 8.51 14.33
N GLY A 46 -4.19 9.52 14.83
CA GLY A 46 -5.64 9.58 14.71
C GLY A 46 -6.12 9.61 13.26
N PRO A 47 -5.61 10.51 12.42
CA PRO A 47 -6.04 10.55 11.01
C PRO A 47 -5.75 9.26 10.27
N CYS A 48 -4.71 8.50 10.65
CA CYS A 48 -4.41 7.21 10.04
C CYS A 48 -5.56 6.23 10.24
N GLN A 49 -6.26 6.31 11.37
CA GLN A 49 -7.39 5.42 11.66
C GLN A 49 -8.54 5.63 10.70
N MET A 50 -8.68 6.84 10.18
CA MET A 50 -9.73 7.14 9.21
C MET A 50 -9.42 6.57 7.83
N VAL A 51 -8.13 6.39 7.53
CA VAL A 51 -7.69 5.89 6.24
C VAL A 51 -7.78 4.36 6.16
N HIS A 52 -7.60 3.67 7.29
CA HIS A 52 -7.58 2.20 7.29
C HIS A 52 -8.81 1.57 6.64
N PRO A 53 -10.05 1.95 7.01
CA PRO A 53 -11.23 1.36 6.36
C PRO A 53 -11.29 1.65 4.87
N ILE A 54 -10.80 2.83 4.46
CA ILE A 54 -10.78 3.19 3.04
C ILE A 54 -9.81 2.27 2.29
N ILE A 55 -8.64 2.04 2.85
CA ILE A 55 -7.65 1.14 2.24
C ILE A 55 -8.20 -0.28 2.16
N GLU A 56 -8.86 -0.75 3.21
CA GLU A 56 -9.44 -2.10 3.21
C GLU A 56 -10.53 -2.22 2.16
N GLU A 57 -11.37 -1.22 2.05
CA GLU A 57 -12.46 -1.22 1.08
C GLU A 57 -11.93 -1.22 -0.35
N LEU A 58 -10.96 -0.34 -0.63
CA LEU A 58 -10.36 -0.29 -1.96
C LEU A 58 -9.60 -1.58 -2.30
N ALA A 59 -8.95 -2.18 -1.29
CA ALA A 59 -8.26 -3.45 -1.51
C ALA A 59 -9.23 -4.54 -1.98
N ARG A 60 -10.43 -4.58 -1.42
CA ARG A 60 -11.44 -5.53 -1.86
C ARG A 60 -11.95 -5.21 -3.26
N GLU A 61 -12.22 -3.93 -3.50
CA GLU A 61 -12.80 -3.49 -4.78
C GLU A 61 -11.84 -3.67 -5.94
N TYR A 62 -10.55 -3.54 -5.69
CA TYR A 62 -9.54 -3.62 -6.74
C TYR A 62 -8.73 -4.92 -6.69
N ALA A 63 -9.26 -5.94 -6.02
CA ALA A 63 -8.59 -7.23 -5.91
C ALA A 63 -8.24 -7.77 -7.29
N GLY A 64 -7.01 -8.23 -7.45
CA GLY A 64 -6.52 -8.75 -8.71
C GLY A 64 -6.02 -7.68 -9.67
N LYS A 65 -6.25 -6.41 -9.38
CA LYS A 65 -5.82 -5.31 -10.25
C LYS A 65 -4.81 -4.40 -9.57
N VAL A 66 -5.01 -4.12 -8.29
CA VAL A 66 -4.14 -3.26 -7.50
C VAL A 66 -3.90 -3.92 -6.17
N THR A 67 -2.65 -3.95 -5.75
CA THR A 67 -2.27 -4.51 -4.46
C THR A 67 -2.14 -3.36 -3.46
N PHE A 68 -2.67 -3.56 -2.27
CA PHE A 68 -2.59 -2.56 -1.20
C PHE A 68 -1.73 -3.08 -0.08
N GLY A 69 -0.93 -2.20 0.51
CA GLY A 69 -0.09 -2.56 1.65
C GLY A 69 -0.12 -1.47 2.68
N ARG A 70 0.28 -1.82 3.89
CA ARG A 70 0.35 -0.89 5.02
C ARG A 70 1.71 -1.06 5.68
N LEU A 71 2.34 0.06 6.00
CA LEU A 71 3.66 0.05 6.62
C LEU A 71 3.64 0.93 7.87
N ASN A 72 3.90 0.33 9.02
CA ASN A 72 3.99 1.04 10.29
C ASN A 72 5.34 1.75 10.35
N VAL A 73 5.32 3.08 10.31
CA VAL A 73 6.57 3.84 10.23
C VAL A 73 7.40 3.78 11.51
N ASP A 74 6.77 3.52 12.66
CA ASP A 74 7.52 3.42 13.91
C ASP A 74 8.49 2.26 13.91
N ASP A 75 8.09 1.15 13.30
CA ASP A 75 8.87 -0.08 13.29
C ASP A 75 9.69 -0.26 12.01
N ASN A 76 9.51 0.62 11.03
CA ASN A 76 10.07 0.42 9.69
C ASN A 76 10.60 1.72 9.13
N GLN A 77 11.58 2.29 9.83
CA GLN A 77 12.09 3.62 9.52
C GLN A 77 12.92 3.68 8.25
N ALA A 78 13.55 2.56 7.87
CA ALA A 78 14.40 2.56 6.67
C ALA A 78 13.57 2.82 5.41
N THR A 79 12.43 2.14 5.27
CA THR A 79 11.57 2.35 4.11
C THR A 79 10.96 3.74 4.12
N SER A 80 10.49 4.20 5.28
CA SER A 80 9.92 5.54 5.41
C SER A 80 10.93 6.62 4.99
N ALA A 81 12.17 6.48 5.44
CA ALA A 81 13.22 7.43 5.10
C ALA A 81 13.56 7.38 3.61
N ALA A 82 13.60 6.18 3.03
CA ALA A 82 13.92 6.01 1.62
C ALA A 82 12.96 6.77 0.72
N PHE A 83 11.68 6.84 1.10
CA PHE A 83 10.67 7.54 0.32
C PHE A 83 10.32 8.91 0.90
N ARG A 84 11.14 9.38 1.85
CA ARG A 84 11.01 10.72 2.44
C ARG A 84 9.63 10.97 3.06
N VAL A 85 9.08 9.96 3.69
CA VAL A 85 7.81 10.10 4.38
C VAL A 85 8.06 10.86 5.68
N ARG A 86 7.51 12.06 5.78
CA ARG A 86 7.75 12.96 6.93
C ARG A 86 6.50 13.20 7.76
N SER A 87 5.35 12.95 7.20
CA SER A 87 4.10 13.11 7.93
C SER A 87 3.21 11.93 7.59
N ILE A 88 2.29 11.59 8.49
CA ILE A 88 1.41 10.46 8.31
C ILE A 88 -0.03 10.90 8.57
N PRO A 89 -0.99 10.26 7.90
CA PRO A 89 -0.77 9.22 6.88
C PRO A 89 -0.20 9.80 5.59
N THR A 90 0.64 9.02 4.92
CA THR A 90 1.08 9.29 3.56
C THR A 90 0.74 8.05 2.76
N ILE A 91 0.10 8.22 1.62
CA ILE A 91 -0.27 7.11 0.76
C ILE A 91 0.46 7.29 -0.55
N LEU A 92 1.32 6.32 -0.89
CA LEU A 92 2.07 6.35 -2.14
C LEU A 92 1.51 5.32 -3.10
N ILE A 93 1.43 5.68 -4.36
CA ILE A 93 0.98 4.79 -5.43
C ILE A 93 2.18 4.48 -6.30
N PHE A 94 2.52 3.19 -6.36
CA PHE A 94 3.67 2.72 -7.14
C PHE A 94 3.18 2.05 -8.41
N LYS A 95 3.89 2.27 -9.49
CA LYS A 95 3.65 1.56 -10.74
C LYS A 95 4.98 1.02 -11.25
N ASN A 96 5.03 -0.30 -11.45
CA ASN A 96 6.24 -1.00 -11.91
C ASN A 96 7.45 -0.66 -11.05
N GLY A 97 7.24 -0.62 -9.73
CA GLY A 97 8.31 -0.43 -8.75
C GLY A 97 8.70 1.02 -8.49
N LYS A 98 8.03 1.98 -9.11
CA LYS A 98 8.37 3.40 -8.97
C LYS A 98 7.18 4.20 -8.47
N VAL A 99 7.45 5.24 -7.68
CA VAL A 99 6.39 6.13 -7.22
C VAL A 99 5.78 6.85 -8.41
N ALA A 100 4.48 6.68 -8.59
CA ALA A 100 3.73 7.34 -9.66
C ALA A 100 2.93 8.52 -9.15
N ASP A 101 2.40 8.45 -7.93
CA ASP A 101 1.61 9.51 -7.33
C ASP A 101 1.53 9.30 -5.82
N GLY A 102 0.94 10.23 -5.11
CA GLY A 102 0.77 10.10 -3.68
C GLY A 102 -0.10 11.19 -3.10
N VAL A 103 -0.53 10.99 -1.87
CA VAL A 103 -1.24 12.00 -1.10
C VAL A 103 -0.74 11.99 0.33
N ILE A 104 -0.80 13.14 0.98
CA ILE A 104 -0.46 13.30 2.39
C ILE A 104 -1.74 13.70 3.11
N GLY A 105 -2.04 13.00 4.20
CA GLY A 105 -3.20 13.28 5.02
C GLY A 105 -4.37 12.35 4.74
N ALA A 106 -5.38 12.45 5.59
CA ALA A 106 -6.58 11.63 5.50
C ALA A 106 -7.51 12.24 4.47
N VAL A 107 -7.41 11.77 3.23
CA VAL A 107 -8.25 12.26 2.14
C VAL A 107 -9.46 11.35 1.97
N PRO A 108 -10.56 11.87 1.38
CA PRO A 108 -11.73 11.02 1.12
C PRO A 108 -11.40 9.91 0.14
N LYS A 109 -12.12 8.80 0.27
CA LYS A 109 -11.96 7.65 -0.61
C LYS A 109 -11.99 8.03 -2.08
N LYS A 110 -12.95 8.89 -2.46
CA LYS A 110 -13.13 9.26 -3.85
C LYS A 110 -11.89 9.93 -4.43
N MET A 111 -11.22 10.77 -3.64
CA MET A 111 -10.01 11.43 -4.10
C MET A 111 -8.88 10.43 -4.30
N LEU A 112 -8.70 9.54 -3.35
CA LEU A 112 -7.66 8.52 -3.45
C LEU A 112 -7.94 7.60 -4.64
N GLU A 113 -9.18 7.18 -4.79
CA GLU A 113 -9.56 6.29 -5.88
C GLU A 113 -9.34 6.95 -7.23
N SER A 114 -9.61 8.24 -7.35
CA SER A 114 -9.37 8.97 -8.59
C SER A 114 -7.89 8.93 -8.98
N LYS A 115 -7.00 9.11 -8.01
CA LYS A 115 -5.57 9.04 -8.27
C LYS A 115 -5.13 7.63 -8.67
N ILE A 116 -5.69 6.62 -8.01
CA ILE A 116 -5.38 5.23 -8.36
C ILE A 116 -5.80 4.94 -9.80
N LYS A 117 -7.00 5.36 -10.17
CA LYS A 117 -7.50 5.16 -11.55
C LYS A 117 -6.62 5.86 -12.57
N SER A 118 -6.13 7.06 -12.25
CA SER A 118 -5.23 7.78 -13.15
C SER A 118 -3.93 7.03 -13.36
N VAL A 119 -3.39 6.45 -12.30
CA VAL A 119 -2.16 5.66 -12.41
C VAL A 119 -2.41 4.40 -13.23
N MET A 120 -3.56 3.75 -13.02
CA MET A 120 -3.90 2.53 -13.76
C MET A 120 -3.99 2.77 -15.25
N SER A 121 -4.50 3.92 -15.66
CA SER A 121 -4.68 4.20 -17.09
C SER A 121 -3.50 4.93 -17.72
N ALA A 122 -2.50 5.33 -16.95
CA ALA A 122 -1.32 6.01 -17.51
C ALA A 122 -0.46 5.03 -18.29
N GLN A 123 0.17 5.53 -19.33
CA GLN A 123 1.05 4.71 -20.20
C GLN A 123 2.49 4.60 -19.63
#